data_5ff6daca486114a55f5115ac938fe795
#
_entry.id   5ff6daca486114a55f5115ac938fe795
#
_cell.length_a   1.000
_cell.length_b   1.000
_cell.length_c   1.000
_cell.angle_alpha   90.00
_cell.angle_beta   90.00
_cell.angle_gamma   90.00
#
_symmetry.space_group_name_H-M   'P 1'
#
loop_
_entity.id
_entity.type
_entity.pdbx_description
1 polymer ?
#
loop_
_entity_poly.entity_id
_entity_poly.type
_entity_poly.pdbx_seq_one_letter_code
_entity_poly.pdbx_strand_id
1 'polypeptide(L)'
;MNLSSVTAQLLSRDDPVELLFQAVNEIWIPDTSGNLDAFYTEQERETNRLEEYIRDTYFEMYDALLEQIKSHDRAAEFASYDSSVVVLDGLSLREANWLMPRLKAHGFEITQYSYALSRMPSTTQSFFHDVFGVASAGTMPKKWQGFSFRSIRSGDVPMFIEGPKSLVWLSFPDELMHPMRGKGVTPSFALQRTEEALLKILSLLDTNEVVLTSDHGYMYAQSAALFWHAPVSNRKVLLKLFGAQRGSLFNGKKAEEFEVLRTMPKDQTYVLFDDKGCYIRGRYYWSAPGKQSDVAHGGISLMECLVPVIRLRRG
;
A
#
# COMPACT_ATOMS: atom_id res chain seq x y z
N MET A 1 -3.68 17.59 -13.10
CA MET A 1 -5.06 17.15 -12.76
C MET A 1 -5.96 18.36 -12.50
N ASN A 2 -7.22 18.34 -12.96
CA ASN A 2 -8.20 19.42 -12.66
C ASN A 2 -9.04 19.01 -11.43
N LEU A 3 -8.72 19.54 -10.25
CA LEU A 3 -9.37 19.20 -8.97
C LEU A 3 -10.89 19.52 -8.96
N SER A 4 -11.32 20.58 -9.66
CA SER A 4 -12.76 20.89 -9.75
C SER A 4 -13.56 19.83 -10.52
N SER A 5 -12.95 19.19 -11.51
CA SER A 5 -13.52 18.04 -12.23
C SER A 5 -13.61 16.82 -11.31
N VAL A 6 -12.64 16.59 -10.46
CA VAL A 6 -12.63 15.48 -9.48
C VAL A 6 -13.78 15.62 -8.50
N THR A 7 -14.06 16.83 -7.98
CA THR A 7 -15.19 17.04 -7.05
C THR A 7 -16.54 16.73 -7.68
N ALA A 8 -16.79 17.27 -8.87
CA ALA A 8 -18.07 17.04 -9.56
C ALA A 8 -18.30 15.54 -9.81
N GLN A 9 -17.24 14.81 -10.09
CA GLN A 9 -17.29 13.37 -10.31
C GLN A 9 -17.42 12.56 -8.99
N LEU A 10 -16.73 12.96 -7.91
CA LEU A 10 -16.87 12.34 -6.59
C LEU A 10 -18.30 12.42 -6.06
N LEU A 11 -18.99 13.53 -6.30
CA LEU A 11 -20.37 13.75 -5.88
C LEU A 11 -21.41 13.02 -6.76
N SER A 12 -21.03 12.60 -7.96
CA SER A 12 -21.95 12.02 -8.96
C SER A 12 -21.76 10.52 -9.19
N ARG A 13 -20.76 9.88 -8.59
CA ARG A 13 -20.45 8.44 -8.80
C ARG A 13 -20.84 7.60 -7.61
N ASP A 14 -21.31 6.38 -7.90
CA ASP A 14 -21.62 5.36 -6.90
C ASP A 14 -20.35 4.78 -6.23
N ASP A 15 -19.20 4.84 -6.91
CA ASP A 15 -17.90 4.39 -6.40
C ASP A 15 -16.84 5.51 -6.47
N PRO A 16 -16.70 6.28 -5.37
CA PRO A 16 -15.68 7.32 -5.28
C PRO A 16 -14.24 6.76 -5.23
N VAL A 17 -14.04 5.53 -4.77
CA VAL A 17 -12.70 4.92 -4.65
C VAL A 17 -12.12 4.59 -6.02
N GLU A 18 -12.94 4.08 -6.95
CA GLU A 18 -12.53 3.87 -8.35
C GLU A 18 -12.07 5.16 -9.01
N LEU A 19 -12.78 6.26 -8.78
CA LEU A 19 -12.36 7.57 -9.30
C LEU A 19 -10.99 8.00 -8.75
N LEU A 20 -10.77 7.78 -7.45
CA LEU A 20 -9.50 8.13 -6.81
C LEU A 20 -8.35 7.23 -7.29
N PHE A 21 -8.62 5.95 -7.54
CA PHE A 21 -7.67 5.07 -8.20
C PHE A 21 -7.24 5.61 -9.56
N GLN A 22 -8.21 6.04 -10.40
CA GLN A 22 -7.92 6.64 -11.70
C GLN A 22 -7.10 7.93 -11.56
N ALA A 23 -7.48 8.82 -10.63
CA ALA A 23 -6.77 10.08 -10.39
C ALA A 23 -5.32 9.86 -9.92
N VAL A 24 -5.09 8.90 -9.04
CA VAL A 24 -3.73 8.52 -8.61
C VAL A 24 -2.93 7.96 -9.78
N ASN A 25 -3.53 7.11 -10.61
CA ASN A 25 -2.84 6.57 -11.79
C ASN A 25 -2.46 7.66 -12.80
N GLU A 26 -3.31 8.67 -13.02
CA GLU A 26 -2.97 9.82 -13.88
C GLU A 26 -1.77 10.60 -13.34
N ILE A 27 -1.66 10.77 -12.01
CA ILE A 27 -0.51 11.41 -11.39
C ILE A 27 0.76 10.60 -11.65
N TRP A 28 0.70 9.28 -11.52
CA TRP A 28 1.86 8.39 -11.59
C TRP A 28 2.14 7.81 -12.99
N ILE A 29 1.65 8.42 -14.08
CA ILE A 29 2.06 8.05 -15.44
C ILE A 29 3.57 8.27 -15.57
N PRO A 30 4.37 7.23 -15.90
CA PRO A 30 5.82 7.35 -15.91
C PRO A 30 6.31 8.35 -16.95
N ASP A 31 7.16 9.28 -16.53
CA ASP A 31 8.01 10.05 -17.46
C ASP A 31 9.26 9.22 -17.78
N THR A 32 9.38 8.80 -19.03
CA THR A 32 10.49 7.97 -19.49
C THR A 32 11.75 8.79 -19.79
N SER A 33 11.68 10.11 -19.77
CA SER A 33 12.75 11.03 -20.21
C SER A 33 13.58 11.61 -19.06
N GLY A 34 13.16 11.47 -17.82
CA GLY A 34 13.67 12.21 -16.68
C GLY A 34 14.42 11.39 -15.61
N ASN A 35 14.89 12.11 -14.61
CA ASN A 35 15.44 11.54 -13.38
C ASN A 35 14.31 10.95 -12.53
N LEU A 36 14.34 9.64 -12.30
CA LEU A 36 13.29 8.92 -11.57
C LEU A 36 13.09 9.43 -10.13
N ASP A 37 14.15 9.79 -9.43
CA ASP A 37 14.04 10.29 -8.04
C ASP A 37 13.42 11.71 -8.02
N ALA A 38 13.70 12.54 -9.02
CA ALA A 38 13.04 13.83 -9.19
C ALA A 38 11.56 13.67 -9.57
N PHE A 39 11.25 12.76 -10.48
CA PHE A 39 9.87 12.39 -10.83
C PHE A 39 9.11 11.94 -9.60
N TYR A 40 9.67 11.03 -8.80
CA TYR A 40 9.06 10.57 -7.55
C TYR A 40 8.72 11.71 -6.60
N THR A 41 9.66 12.63 -6.42
CA THR A 41 9.46 13.79 -5.53
C THR A 41 8.31 14.69 -6.01
N GLU A 42 8.23 14.93 -7.32
CA GLU A 42 7.18 15.78 -7.88
C GLU A 42 5.80 15.11 -7.84
N GLN A 43 5.71 13.82 -8.23
CA GLN A 43 4.43 13.13 -8.20
C GLN A 43 3.92 12.88 -6.77
N GLU A 44 4.81 12.76 -5.79
CA GLU A 44 4.41 12.69 -4.38
C GLU A 44 3.81 14.02 -3.89
N ARG A 45 4.28 15.17 -4.42
CA ARG A 45 3.65 16.47 -4.16
C ARG A 45 2.25 16.55 -4.77
N GLU A 46 2.07 16.09 -6.00
CA GLU A 46 0.75 16.07 -6.65
C GLU A 46 -0.20 15.12 -5.92
N THR A 47 0.27 13.96 -5.46
CA THR A 47 -0.52 13.03 -4.63
C THR A 47 -0.90 13.69 -3.29
N ASN A 48 0.02 14.40 -2.65
CA ASN A 48 -0.28 15.16 -1.44
C ASN A 48 -1.35 16.23 -1.69
N ARG A 49 -1.27 16.97 -2.81
CA ARG A 49 -2.29 17.97 -3.18
C ARG A 49 -3.67 17.35 -3.39
N LEU A 50 -3.73 16.16 -4.01
CA LEU A 50 -5.00 15.42 -4.13
C LEU A 50 -5.56 15.05 -2.77
N GLU A 51 -4.75 14.50 -1.88
CA GLU A 51 -5.20 14.11 -0.54
C GLU A 51 -5.53 15.33 0.35
N GLU A 52 -4.82 16.46 0.22
CA GLU A 52 -5.18 17.73 0.87
C GLU A 52 -6.52 18.24 0.39
N TYR A 53 -6.77 18.17 -0.91
CA TYR A 53 -8.05 18.55 -1.48
C TYR A 53 -9.20 17.68 -0.95
N ILE A 54 -9.00 16.36 -0.85
CA ILE A 54 -9.97 15.45 -0.24
C ILE A 54 -10.21 15.82 1.24
N ARG A 55 -9.13 16.06 2.00
CA ARG A 55 -9.24 16.50 3.39
C ARG A 55 -10.10 17.75 3.55
N ASP A 56 -9.93 18.72 2.67
CA ASP A 56 -10.55 20.04 2.81
C ASP A 56 -11.96 20.11 2.21
N THR A 57 -12.33 19.17 1.31
CA THR A 57 -13.61 19.20 0.57
C THR A 57 -14.50 17.98 0.79
N TYR A 58 -13.91 16.82 1.06
CA TYR A 58 -14.63 15.55 1.23
C TYR A 58 -13.94 14.63 2.24
N PHE A 59 -13.85 15.11 3.45
CA PHE A 59 -13.11 14.40 4.52
C PHE A 59 -13.72 13.02 4.85
N GLU A 60 -15.03 12.86 4.68
CA GLU A 60 -15.76 11.60 4.85
C GLU A 60 -15.33 10.51 3.85
N MET A 61 -14.54 10.85 2.83
CA MET A 61 -13.99 9.88 1.89
C MET A 61 -13.18 8.77 2.60
N TYR A 62 -12.46 9.12 3.65
CA TYR A 62 -11.69 8.13 4.41
C TYR A 62 -12.58 7.17 5.22
N ASP A 63 -13.77 7.64 5.65
CA ASP A 63 -14.80 6.79 6.28
C ASP A 63 -15.37 5.83 5.24
N ALA A 64 -15.69 6.31 4.03
CA ALA A 64 -16.15 5.49 2.92
C ALA A 64 -15.10 4.44 2.50
N LEU A 65 -13.82 4.84 2.45
CA LEU A 65 -12.72 3.93 2.16
C LEU A 65 -12.60 2.81 3.23
N LEU A 66 -12.73 3.17 4.52
CA LEU A 66 -12.72 2.18 5.61
C LEU A 66 -13.88 1.19 5.49
N GLU A 67 -15.09 1.66 5.20
CA GLU A 67 -16.25 0.78 4.99
C GLU A 67 -16.07 -0.16 3.79
N GLN A 68 -15.49 0.32 2.69
CA GLN A 68 -15.15 -0.54 1.56
C GLN A 68 -14.09 -1.57 1.92
N ILE A 69 -13.03 -1.20 2.67
CA ILE A 69 -12.02 -2.15 3.16
C ILE A 69 -12.65 -3.25 4.02
N LYS A 70 -13.58 -2.89 4.90
CA LYS A 70 -14.30 -3.84 5.79
C LYS A 70 -15.18 -4.81 4.99
N SER A 71 -15.86 -4.33 3.97
CA SER A 71 -16.76 -5.13 3.13
C SER A 71 -16.02 -5.99 2.10
N HIS A 72 -14.77 -5.65 1.76
CA HIS A 72 -13.99 -6.37 0.77
C HIS A 72 -13.42 -7.68 1.33
N ASP A 73 -13.81 -8.81 0.76
CA ASP A 73 -13.27 -10.13 1.12
C ASP A 73 -12.01 -10.45 0.31
N ARG A 74 -10.88 -9.97 0.82
CA ARG A 74 -9.57 -10.18 0.20
C ARG A 74 -9.16 -11.66 0.19
N ALA A 75 -9.60 -12.46 1.17
CA ALA A 75 -9.33 -13.89 1.21
C ALA A 75 -10.09 -14.64 0.11
N ALA A 76 -11.36 -14.32 -0.11
CA ALA A 76 -12.14 -14.86 -1.21
C ALA A 76 -11.55 -14.45 -2.58
N GLU A 77 -11.06 -13.21 -2.71
CA GLU A 77 -10.37 -12.76 -3.91
C GLU A 77 -9.15 -13.63 -4.22
N PHE A 78 -8.26 -13.86 -3.25
CA PHE A 78 -7.08 -14.72 -3.43
C PHE A 78 -7.47 -16.17 -3.77
N ALA A 79 -8.51 -16.70 -3.12
CA ALA A 79 -9.01 -18.04 -3.39
C ALA A 79 -9.57 -18.19 -4.81
N SER A 80 -10.08 -17.11 -5.40
CA SER A 80 -10.65 -17.09 -6.75
C SER A 80 -9.64 -17.09 -7.88
N TYR A 81 -8.36 -16.77 -7.60
CA TYR A 81 -7.33 -16.76 -8.63
C TYR A 81 -7.03 -18.19 -9.08
N ASP A 82 -7.06 -18.43 -10.38
CA ASP A 82 -6.74 -19.72 -11.03
C ASP A 82 -5.31 -19.79 -11.57
N SER A 83 -4.58 -18.67 -11.55
CA SER A 83 -3.20 -18.50 -11.98
C SER A 83 -2.24 -18.31 -10.78
N SER A 84 -0.94 -18.35 -11.02
CA SER A 84 0.04 -18.00 -9.99
C SER A 84 -0.09 -16.55 -9.56
N VAL A 85 0.20 -16.28 -8.28
CA VAL A 85 0.13 -14.96 -7.68
C VAL A 85 1.49 -14.57 -7.12
N VAL A 86 1.95 -13.37 -7.44
CA VAL A 86 3.13 -12.75 -6.80
C VAL A 86 2.66 -11.55 -6.00
N VAL A 87 2.85 -11.61 -4.69
CA VAL A 87 2.57 -10.52 -3.76
C VAL A 87 3.89 -9.83 -3.46
N LEU A 88 3.97 -8.54 -3.77
CA LEU A 88 5.12 -7.70 -3.47
C LEU A 88 4.78 -6.87 -2.22
N ASP A 89 5.61 -7.00 -1.18
CA ASP A 89 5.47 -6.28 0.08
C ASP A 89 5.61 -4.78 -0.13
N GLY A 90 4.55 -4.03 0.19
CA GLY A 90 4.53 -2.58 0.06
C GLY A 90 4.48 -2.04 -1.38
N LEU A 91 4.10 -2.84 -2.39
CA LEU A 91 3.95 -2.34 -3.76
C LEU A 91 2.76 -1.39 -3.85
N SER A 92 3.01 -0.12 -4.02
CA SER A 92 1.96 0.88 -4.22
C SER A 92 1.64 1.09 -5.70
N LEU A 93 0.61 1.90 -5.99
CA LEU A 93 0.23 2.26 -7.36
C LEU A 93 1.36 2.96 -8.14
N ARG A 94 2.24 3.69 -7.45
CA ARG A 94 3.38 4.38 -8.09
C ARG A 94 4.40 3.40 -8.67
N GLU A 95 4.77 2.37 -7.91
CA GLU A 95 5.68 1.32 -8.39
C GLU A 95 5.03 0.46 -9.47
N ALA A 96 3.74 0.17 -9.35
CA ALA A 96 2.97 -0.57 -10.35
C ALA A 96 3.00 0.15 -11.70
N ASN A 97 2.70 1.45 -11.71
CA ASN A 97 2.72 2.26 -12.94
C ASN A 97 4.12 2.32 -13.56
N TRP A 98 5.17 2.35 -12.76
CA TRP A 98 6.54 2.32 -13.25
C TRP A 98 6.95 0.94 -13.77
N LEU A 99 6.49 -0.16 -13.15
CA LEU A 99 6.82 -1.53 -13.55
C LEU A 99 6.12 -1.94 -14.84
N MET A 100 4.87 -1.56 -15.05
CA MET A 100 4.06 -2.04 -16.20
C MET A 100 4.72 -1.84 -17.57
N PRO A 101 5.25 -0.65 -17.94
CA PRO A 101 5.92 -0.50 -19.24
C PRO A 101 7.20 -1.35 -19.36
N ARG A 102 7.89 -1.62 -18.23
CA ARG A 102 9.07 -2.47 -18.20
C ARG A 102 8.72 -3.94 -18.40
N LEU A 103 7.67 -4.42 -17.74
CA LEU A 103 7.16 -5.76 -17.94
C LEU A 103 6.75 -5.99 -19.41
N LYS A 104 6.11 -4.99 -20.05
CA LYS A 104 5.83 -5.03 -21.50
C LYS A 104 7.10 -5.12 -22.33
N ALA A 105 8.14 -4.37 -21.98
CA ALA A 105 9.44 -4.43 -22.68
C ALA A 105 10.13 -5.81 -22.55
N HIS A 106 9.82 -6.53 -21.45
CA HIS A 106 10.28 -7.91 -21.22
C HIS A 106 9.35 -8.99 -21.78
N GLY A 107 8.40 -8.65 -22.64
CA GLY A 107 7.54 -9.60 -23.36
C GLY A 107 6.29 -10.04 -22.59
N PHE A 108 5.91 -9.32 -21.53
CA PHE A 108 4.64 -9.57 -20.85
C PHE A 108 3.53 -8.67 -21.40
N GLU A 109 2.37 -9.23 -21.68
CA GLU A 109 1.14 -8.49 -21.94
C GLU A 109 0.45 -8.16 -20.63
N ILE A 110 0.02 -6.89 -20.44
CA ILE A 110 -0.86 -6.49 -19.33
C ILE A 110 -2.30 -6.70 -19.79
N THR A 111 -2.95 -7.76 -19.33
CA THR A 111 -4.32 -8.09 -19.73
C THR A 111 -5.36 -7.39 -18.88
N GLN A 112 -5.00 -7.00 -17.65
CA GLN A 112 -5.85 -6.23 -16.75
C GLN A 112 -5.01 -5.41 -15.79
N TYR A 113 -5.45 -4.20 -15.50
CA TYR A 113 -4.95 -3.36 -14.41
C TYR A 113 -6.13 -2.80 -13.63
N SER A 114 -6.16 -3.08 -12.35
CA SER A 114 -7.18 -2.65 -11.40
C SER A 114 -6.55 -2.47 -10.01
N TYR A 115 -7.38 -2.21 -9.01
CA TYR A 115 -6.93 -2.13 -7.63
C TYR A 115 -7.64 -3.15 -6.76
N ALA A 116 -7.06 -3.38 -5.60
CA ALA A 116 -7.69 -3.98 -4.45
C ALA A 116 -7.44 -3.10 -3.22
N LEU A 117 -8.05 -3.47 -2.11
CA LEU A 117 -7.93 -2.73 -0.86
C LEU A 117 -7.03 -3.48 0.13
N SER A 118 -6.12 -2.77 0.81
CA SER A 118 -5.31 -3.33 1.88
C SER A 118 -6.19 -3.79 3.05
N ARG A 119 -5.59 -4.50 4.01
CA ARG A 119 -6.26 -4.78 5.30
C ARG A 119 -5.91 -3.71 6.33
N MET A 120 -6.68 -3.61 7.41
CA MET A 120 -6.43 -2.60 8.45
C MET A 120 -5.92 -3.24 9.76
N PRO A 121 -4.89 -2.64 10.36
CA PRO A 121 -3.99 -1.58 9.84
C PRO A 121 -3.35 -1.98 8.52
N SER A 122 -3.01 -1.02 7.66
CA SER A 122 -2.38 -1.28 6.36
C SER A 122 -0.92 -1.76 6.55
N THR A 123 -0.79 -3.02 6.95
CA THR A 123 0.49 -3.67 7.30
C THR A 123 0.52 -5.11 6.82
N THR A 124 1.71 -5.61 6.56
CA THR A 124 1.97 -7.02 6.25
C THR A 124 1.36 -7.98 7.28
N GLN A 125 1.46 -7.66 8.57
CA GLN A 125 0.89 -8.51 9.61
C GLN A 125 -0.63 -8.63 9.51
N SER A 126 -1.33 -7.52 9.28
CA SER A 126 -2.79 -7.51 9.12
C SER A 126 -3.20 -8.29 7.87
N PHE A 127 -2.46 -8.13 6.78
CA PHE A 127 -2.70 -8.88 5.55
C PHE A 127 -2.59 -10.40 5.78
N PHE A 128 -1.47 -10.88 6.35
CA PHE A 128 -1.31 -12.32 6.61
C PHE A 128 -2.37 -12.87 7.56
N HIS A 129 -2.72 -12.11 8.58
CA HIS A 129 -3.74 -12.51 9.54
C HIS A 129 -5.12 -12.61 8.88
N ASP A 130 -5.56 -11.59 8.16
CA ASP A 130 -6.93 -11.48 7.64
C ASP A 130 -7.14 -12.29 6.35
N VAL A 131 -6.09 -12.45 5.51
CA VAL A 131 -6.20 -13.17 4.23
C VAL A 131 -5.89 -14.65 4.40
N PHE A 132 -4.86 -14.99 5.16
CA PHE A 132 -4.35 -16.36 5.25
C PHE A 132 -4.56 -17.01 6.61
N GLY A 133 -5.02 -16.27 7.63
CA GLY A 133 -5.24 -16.78 8.99
C GLY A 133 -3.95 -17.10 9.73
N VAL A 134 -2.82 -16.49 9.35
CA VAL A 134 -1.50 -16.75 9.94
C VAL A 134 -0.81 -15.47 10.40
N ALA A 135 0.17 -15.58 11.28
CA ALA A 135 0.83 -14.41 11.88
C ALA A 135 1.79 -13.67 10.91
N SER A 136 2.35 -14.37 9.93
CA SER A 136 3.35 -13.80 9.00
C SER A 136 3.65 -14.74 7.84
N ALA A 137 4.40 -14.27 6.84
CA ALA A 137 4.94 -15.08 5.75
C ALA A 137 5.77 -16.29 6.26
N GLY A 138 6.47 -16.13 7.39
CA GLY A 138 7.28 -17.21 7.97
C GLY A 138 6.47 -18.34 8.61
N THR A 139 5.20 -18.09 8.94
CA THR A 139 4.28 -19.10 9.52
C THR A 139 3.29 -19.65 8.51
N MET A 140 3.36 -19.20 7.26
CA MET A 140 2.50 -19.65 6.17
C MET A 140 2.80 -21.12 5.84
N PRO A 141 1.77 -22.00 5.70
CA PRO A 141 1.98 -23.37 5.29
C PRO A 141 2.52 -23.43 3.85
N LYS A 142 3.33 -24.47 3.54
CA LYS A 142 3.87 -24.66 2.18
C LYS A 142 2.80 -24.83 1.10
N LYS A 143 1.59 -25.20 1.47
CA LYS A 143 0.41 -25.30 0.59
C LYS A 143 -0.77 -24.57 1.21
N TRP A 144 -1.44 -23.73 0.43
CA TRP A 144 -2.64 -23.01 0.84
C TRP A 144 -3.64 -22.97 -0.34
N GLN A 145 -4.84 -23.52 -0.15
CA GLN A 145 -5.93 -23.53 -1.13
C GLN A 145 -5.50 -23.86 -2.58
N GLY A 146 -4.65 -24.86 -2.73
CA GLY A 146 -4.14 -25.30 -4.04
C GLY A 146 -2.88 -24.58 -4.52
N PHE A 147 -2.46 -23.52 -3.86
CA PHE A 147 -1.18 -22.86 -4.13
C PHE A 147 -0.01 -23.54 -3.41
N SER A 148 1.14 -23.60 -4.07
CA SER A 148 2.44 -23.81 -3.43
C SER A 148 2.98 -22.47 -2.96
N PHE A 149 3.15 -22.29 -1.64
CA PHE A 149 3.60 -21.03 -1.06
C PHE A 149 5.13 -20.94 -0.98
N ARG A 150 5.67 -19.77 -1.35
CA ARG A 150 7.09 -19.43 -1.22
C ARG A 150 7.26 -17.99 -0.75
N SER A 151 8.01 -17.81 0.34
CA SER A 151 8.48 -16.49 0.78
C SER A 151 9.91 -16.25 0.30
N ILE A 152 10.15 -15.08 -0.29
CA ILE A 152 11.45 -14.61 -0.78
C ILE A 152 11.77 -13.31 -0.06
N ARG A 153 12.89 -13.31 0.69
CA ARG A 153 13.38 -12.15 1.44
C ARG A 153 14.67 -11.65 0.84
N SER A 154 14.96 -10.38 1.01
CA SER A 154 16.24 -9.75 0.62
C SER A 154 16.63 -9.99 -0.85
N GLY A 155 15.64 -10.31 -1.70
CA GLY A 155 15.88 -10.61 -3.11
C GLY A 155 16.59 -11.93 -3.39
N ASP A 156 16.71 -12.82 -2.41
CA ASP A 156 17.30 -14.17 -2.56
C ASP A 156 16.31 -15.09 -3.31
N VAL A 157 16.14 -14.81 -4.60
CA VAL A 157 15.29 -15.62 -5.47
C VAL A 157 15.91 -16.98 -5.67
N PRO A 158 15.17 -18.08 -5.36
CA PRO A 158 15.68 -19.45 -5.48
C PRO A 158 15.99 -19.82 -6.94
N MET A 159 16.58 -20.99 -7.16
CA MET A 159 16.86 -21.48 -8.50
C MET A 159 15.59 -22.04 -9.20
N PHE A 160 14.55 -22.39 -8.45
CA PHE A 160 13.28 -22.89 -8.96
C PHE A 160 12.13 -22.58 -8.00
N ILE A 161 10.93 -22.50 -8.53
CA ILE A 161 9.66 -22.34 -7.80
C ILE A 161 8.78 -23.54 -8.17
N GLU A 162 8.35 -24.29 -7.15
CA GLU A 162 7.63 -25.54 -7.33
C GLU A 162 6.13 -25.33 -7.61
N GLY A 163 5.60 -26.14 -8.51
CA GLY A 163 4.17 -26.33 -8.73
C GLY A 163 3.55 -25.43 -9.79
N PRO A 164 2.46 -25.90 -10.40
CA PRO A 164 1.80 -25.21 -11.51
C PRO A 164 1.03 -23.96 -11.06
N LYS A 165 0.71 -23.84 -9.77
CA LYS A 165 0.01 -22.72 -9.17
C LYS A 165 0.75 -22.27 -7.92
N SER A 166 1.47 -21.18 -8.02
CA SER A 166 2.36 -20.67 -6.97
C SER A 166 1.83 -19.37 -6.37
N LEU A 167 1.94 -19.25 -5.04
CA LEU A 167 1.77 -18.01 -4.30
C LEU A 167 3.15 -17.58 -3.79
N VAL A 168 3.72 -16.57 -4.40
CA VAL A 168 5.05 -16.07 -4.06
C VAL A 168 4.92 -14.75 -3.30
N TRP A 169 5.53 -14.69 -2.13
CA TRP A 169 5.70 -13.46 -1.38
C TRP A 169 7.11 -12.92 -1.57
N LEU A 170 7.26 -11.69 -2.04
CA LEU A 170 8.52 -10.97 -2.17
C LEU A 170 8.54 -9.78 -1.20
N SER A 171 9.54 -9.70 -0.30
CA SER A 171 9.66 -8.63 0.70
C SER A 171 10.00 -7.24 0.12
N PHE A 172 10.10 -7.11 -1.22
CA PHE A 172 10.36 -5.86 -1.91
C PHE A 172 9.06 -5.26 -2.47
N PRO A 173 8.94 -3.92 -2.55
CA PRO A 173 9.97 -2.90 -2.24
C PRO A 173 10.10 -2.52 -0.75
N ASP A 174 9.20 -2.95 0.16
CA ASP A 174 9.12 -2.46 1.54
C ASP A 174 10.44 -2.60 2.31
N GLU A 175 11.06 -3.79 2.27
CA GLU A 175 12.34 -4.05 2.92
C GLU A 175 13.46 -3.11 2.44
N LEU A 176 13.42 -2.66 1.19
CA LEU A 176 14.39 -1.74 0.62
C LEU A 176 14.09 -0.28 1.00
N MET A 177 12.81 0.07 1.13
CA MET A 177 12.38 1.44 1.38
C MET A 177 12.51 1.87 2.85
N HIS A 178 12.27 0.97 3.79
CA HIS A 178 12.34 1.27 5.23
C HIS A 178 13.71 1.76 5.74
N PRO A 179 14.86 1.21 5.30
CA PRO A 179 16.16 1.67 5.77
C PRO A 179 16.73 2.87 5.01
N MET A 180 15.95 3.53 4.15
CA MET A 180 16.47 4.57 3.24
C MET A 180 17.08 5.76 3.94
N ARG A 181 16.61 6.12 5.14
CA ARG A 181 17.12 7.30 5.84
C ARG A 181 18.56 7.10 6.33
N GLY A 182 19.46 7.85 5.74
CA GLY A 182 20.88 7.84 6.08
C GLY A 182 21.72 6.72 5.46
N LYS A 183 21.15 5.85 4.62
CA LYS A 183 21.86 4.76 3.93
C LYS A 183 22.09 4.98 2.43
N GLY A 184 21.66 6.12 1.90
CA GLY A 184 21.87 6.45 0.48
C GLY A 184 21.05 5.60 -0.51
N VAL A 185 20.04 4.87 -0.02
CA VAL A 185 19.13 4.13 -0.89
C VAL A 185 18.08 5.09 -1.43
N THR A 186 17.96 5.16 -2.74
CA THR A 186 16.99 6.01 -3.44
C THR A 186 15.79 5.18 -3.92
N PRO A 187 14.61 5.81 -4.20
CA PRO A 187 13.50 5.12 -4.84
C PRO A 187 13.91 4.40 -6.12
N SER A 188 14.75 5.02 -6.95
CA SER A 188 15.25 4.42 -8.19
C SER A 188 16.00 3.11 -7.95
N PHE A 189 16.85 3.06 -6.93
CA PHE A 189 17.56 1.83 -6.55
C PHE A 189 16.58 0.75 -6.05
N ALA A 190 15.65 1.10 -5.15
CA ALA A 190 14.68 0.15 -4.63
C ALA A 190 13.81 -0.45 -5.75
N LEU A 191 13.37 0.39 -6.70
CA LEU A 191 12.58 -0.03 -7.85
C LEU A 191 13.35 -0.95 -8.78
N GLN A 192 14.60 -0.60 -9.11
CA GLN A 192 15.44 -1.44 -9.95
C GLN A 192 15.65 -2.83 -9.31
N ARG A 193 15.93 -2.89 -8.02
CA ARG A 193 16.10 -4.16 -7.30
C ARG A 193 14.81 -4.98 -7.25
N THR A 194 13.67 -4.31 -7.11
CA THR A 194 12.36 -4.95 -7.15
C THR A 194 12.07 -5.53 -8.54
N GLU A 195 12.33 -4.78 -9.60
CA GLU A 195 12.21 -5.23 -10.99
C GLU A 195 13.07 -6.46 -11.27
N GLU A 196 14.37 -6.43 -10.92
CA GLU A 196 15.30 -7.54 -11.11
C GLU A 196 14.80 -8.82 -10.41
N ALA A 197 14.38 -8.71 -9.14
CA ALA A 197 13.86 -9.84 -8.39
C ALA A 197 12.54 -10.37 -8.97
N LEU A 198 11.62 -9.46 -9.35
CA LEU A 198 10.34 -9.82 -9.96
C LEU A 198 10.53 -10.55 -11.30
N LEU A 199 11.36 -10.02 -12.19
CA LEU A 199 11.62 -10.66 -13.50
C LEU A 199 12.21 -12.05 -13.33
N LYS A 200 13.10 -12.24 -12.36
CA LYS A 200 13.65 -13.57 -12.04
C LYS A 200 12.55 -14.49 -11.50
N ILE A 201 11.68 -14.03 -10.61
CA ILE A 201 10.53 -14.84 -10.13
C ILE A 201 9.64 -15.21 -11.30
N LEU A 202 9.24 -14.26 -12.13
CA LEU A 202 8.38 -14.50 -13.29
C LEU A 202 8.99 -15.53 -14.26
N SER A 203 10.31 -15.53 -14.46
CA SER A 203 10.98 -16.51 -15.30
C SER A 203 10.96 -17.94 -14.75
N LEU A 204 10.76 -18.12 -13.45
CA LEU A 204 10.75 -19.40 -12.76
C LEU A 204 9.34 -19.99 -12.58
N LEU A 205 8.29 -19.19 -12.79
CA LEU A 205 6.92 -19.66 -12.69
C LEU A 205 6.55 -20.51 -13.92
N ASP A 206 6.01 -21.69 -13.66
CA ASP A 206 5.50 -22.61 -14.71
C ASP A 206 4.02 -22.28 -15.02
N THR A 207 3.79 -21.05 -15.49
CA THR A 207 2.45 -20.57 -15.86
C THR A 207 2.55 -19.42 -16.87
N ASN A 208 1.58 -19.36 -17.78
CA ASN A 208 1.51 -18.26 -18.75
C ASN A 208 0.78 -17.03 -18.20
N GLU A 209 -0.01 -17.20 -17.15
CA GLU A 209 -0.75 -16.10 -16.53
C GLU A 209 -0.31 -15.94 -15.07
N VAL A 210 -0.10 -14.69 -14.68
CA VAL A 210 0.34 -14.32 -13.31
C VAL A 210 -0.45 -13.10 -12.84
N VAL A 211 -0.89 -13.12 -11.59
CA VAL A 211 -1.42 -11.94 -10.91
C VAL A 211 -0.30 -11.33 -10.07
N LEU A 212 0.00 -10.05 -10.28
CA LEU A 212 0.83 -9.27 -9.37
C LEU A 212 -0.08 -8.41 -8.50
N THR A 213 0.19 -8.39 -7.20
CA THR A 213 -0.55 -7.56 -6.25
C THR A 213 0.33 -7.21 -5.04
N SER A 214 -0.25 -6.54 -4.05
CA SER A 214 0.41 -6.16 -2.81
C SER A 214 -0.48 -6.43 -1.60
N ASP A 215 0.11 -6.42 -0.43
CA ASP A 215 -0.57 -6.44 0.87
C ASP A 215 -1.01 -5.05 1.33
N HIS A 216 -0.17 -4.04 1.14
CA HIS A 216 -0.40 -2.63 1.39
C HIS A 216 0.48 -1.76 0.50
N GLY A 217 0.17 -0.47 0.46
CA GLY A 217 1.10 0.52 -0.05
C GLY A 217 1.69 1.33 1.10
N TYR A 218 2.27 2.49 0.79
CA TYR A 218 2.90 3.35 1.80
C TYR A 218 2.86 4.82 1.38
N MET A 219 2.96 5.70 2.37
CA MET A 219 3.25 7.11 2.13
C MET A 219 4.77 7.30 2.07
N TYR A 220 5.23 8.05 1.09
CA TYR A 220 6.62 8.44 0.94
C TYR A 220 6.76 9.94 1.13
N ALA A 221 7.62 10.35 2.05
CA ALA A 221 7.90 11.75 2.29
C ALA A 221 9.40 11.97 2.43
N GLN A 222 10.01 12.39 1.36
CA GLN A 222 11.42 12.82 1.35
C GLN A 222 11.65 14.06 2.22
N SER A 223 10.59 14.84 2.46
CA SER A 223 10.60 15.95 3.42
C SER A 223 9.38 15.90 4.32
N ALA A 224 9.53 16.35 5.56
CA ALA A 224 8.43 16.50 6.51
C ALA A 224 7.25 17.37 6.00
N ALA A 225 7.48 18.17 4.97
CA ALA A 225 6.47 19.04 4.35
C ALA A 225 5.37 18.27 3.61
N LEU A 226 5.57 17.00 3.27
CA LEU A 226 4.58 16.16 2.58
C LEU A 226 3.67 15.39 3.54
N PHE A 227 3.86 15.54 4.84
CA PHE A 227 2.97 15.03 5.87
C PHE A 227 2.15 16.15 6.50
N TRP A 228 0.91 15.85 6.84
CA TRP A 228 0.07 16.77 7.59
C TRP A 228 0.42 16.65 9.08
N HIS A 229 0.96 17.69 9.63
CA HIS A 229 1.39 17.68 11.03
C HIS A 229 0.19 17.83 11.96
N ALA A 230 0.01 16.85 12.85
CA ALA A 230 -0.91 17.01 13.96
C ALA A 230 -0.49 18.20 14.85
N PRO A 231 -1.44 19.01 15.38
CA PRO A 231 -1.14 20.10 16.30
C PRO A 231 -0.29 19.64 17.49
N VAL A 232 0.59 20.52 17.98
CA VAL A 232 1.53 20.20 19.06
C VAL A 232 0.82 19.68 20.32
N SER A 233 -0.37 20.23 20.62
CA SER A 233 -1.23 19.79 21.74
C SER A 233 -1.59 18.30 21.67
N ASN A 234 -1.82 17.78 20.47
CA ASN A 234 -2.29 16.41 20.26
C ASN A 234 -1.14 15.41 20.06
N ARG A 235 0.06 15.87 19.70
CA ARG A 235 1.21 15.01 19.41
C ARG A 235 1.59 14.10 20.58
N LYS A 236 1.50 14.59 21.82
CA LYS A 236 1.81 13.80 23.01
C LYS A 236 0.86 12.62 23.17
N VAL A 237 -0.44 12.85 22.92
CA VAL A 237 -1.47 11.78 22.98
C VAL A 237 -1.23 10.77 21.87
N LEU A 238 -1.07 11.22 20.64
CA LEU A 238 -0.82 10.36 19.49
C LEU A 238 0.47 9.54 19.66
N LEU A 239 1.56 10.17 20.14
CA LEU A 239 2.81 9.47 20.42
C LEU A 239 2.66 8.40 21.50
N LYS A 240 1.89 8.68 22.57
CA LYS A 240 1.61 7.72 23.65
C LYS A 240 0.83 6.52 23.13
N LEU A 241 -0.21 6.74 22.29
CA LEU A 241 -1.14 5.71 21.84
C LEU A 241 -0.59 4.89 20.68
N PHE A 242 0.06 5.53 19.72
CA PHE A 242 0.52 4.89 18.48
C PHE A 242 2.05 4.72 18.41
N GLY A 243 2.83 5.46 19.20
CA GLY A 243 4.28 5.51 19.01
C GLY A 243 4.64 6.07 17.64
N ALA A 244 5.31 5.27 16.83
CA ALA A 244 5.63 5.58 15.42
C ALA A 244 4.67 4.89 14.42
N GLN A 245 3.70 4.12 14.91
CA GLN A 245 2.75 3.39 14.08
C GLN A 245 1.61 4.31 13.63
N ARG A 246 0.99 3.99 12.50
CA ARG A 246 -0.16 4.73 11.97
C ARG A 246 -1.49 4.02 12.20
N GLY A 247 -1.47 2.82 12.76
CA GLY A 247 -2.65 2.07 13.15
C GLY A 247 -2.40 1.22 14.38
N SER A 248 -3.45 0.88 15.11
CA SER A 248 -3.38 0.04 16.29
C SER A 248 -4.64 -0.82 16.40
N LEU A 249 -4.45 -2.12 16.62
CA LEU A 249 -5.55 -3.02 16.94
C LEU A 249 -5.88 -2.94 18.45
N PHE A 250 -7.16 -3.12 18.78
CA PHE A 250 -7.62 -3.17 20.15
C PHE A 250 -7.33 -4.55 20.74
N ASN A 251 -6.35 -4.60 21.64
CA ASN A 251 -6.03 -5.78 22.41
C ASN A 251 -6.42 -5.51 23.88
N GLY A 252 -7.64 -5.94 24.29
CA GLY A 252 -8.10 -5.81 25.66
C GLY A 252 -8.17 -4.35 26.16
N LYS A 253 -7.37 -4.00 27.17
CA LYS A 253 -7.40 -2.66 27.84
C LYS A 253 -7.06 -1.47 26.93
N LYS A 254 -6.50 -1.69 25.74
CA LYS A 254 -6.13 -0.58 24.84
C LYS A 254 -7.34 0.20 24.31
N ALA A 255 -8.49 -0.42 24.13
CA ALA A 255 -9.67 0.28 23.61
C ALA A 255 -10.05 1.51 24.46
N GLU A 256 -9.97 1.39 25.80
CA GLU A 256 -10.27 2.48 26.72
C GLU A 256 -9.29 3.65 26.62
N GLU A 257 -8.01 3.36 26.33
CA GLU A 257 -6.99 4.40 26.17
C GLU A 257 -7.23 5.28 24.93
N PHE A 258 -7.94 4.77 23.93
CA PHE A 258 -8.26 5.49 22.69
C PHE A 258 -9.54 6.35 22.80
N GLU A 259 -10.34 6.22 23.88
CA GLU A 259 -11.56 7.02 24.04
C GLU A 259 -11.28 8.54 24.03
N VAL A 260 -10.14 8.98 24.50
CA VAL A 260 -9.75 10.40 24.42
C VAL A 260 -9.73 10.93 22.98
N LEU A 261 -9.44 10.08 22.00
CA LEU A 261 -9.45 10.47 20.59
C LEU A 261 -10.86 10.52 19.99
N ARG A 262 -11.80 9.72 20.52
CA ARG A 262 -13.21 9.73 20.11
C ARG A 262 -13.94 11.00 20.53
N THR A 263 -13.47 11.64 21.61
CA THR A 263 -14.05 12.89 22.12
C THR A 263 -13.53 14.16 21.44
N MET A 264 -12.57 14.02 20.51
CA MET A 264 -12.08 15.16 19.73
C MET A 264 -13.16 15.67 18.78
N PRO A 265 -13.23 17.00 18.54
CA PRO A 265 -14.10 17.57 17.51
C PRO A 265 -13.85 16.93 16.15
N LYS A 266 -14.90 16.78 15.32
CA LYS A 266 -14.79 16.11 14.01
C LYS A 266 -13.72 16.70 13.10
N ASP A 267 -13.59 18.02 13.10
CA ASP A 267 -12.57 18.77 12.35
C ASP A 267 -11.13 18.57 12.84
N GLN A 268 -10.97 17.96 14.04
CA GLN A 268 -9.68 17.61 14.63
C GLN A 268 -9.48 16.09 14.73
N THR A 269 -10.34 15.30 14.10
CA THR A 269 -10.28 13.84 14.16
C THR A 269 -9.24 13.31 13.20
N TYR A 270 -8.04 13.02 13.73
CA TYR A 270 -6.93 12.44 12.97
C TYR A 270 -7.04 10.92 12.81
N VAL A 271 -8.06 10.31 13.41
CA VAL A 271 -8.17 8.86 13.60
C VAL A 271 -9.54 8.39 13.19
N LEU A 272 -9.59 7.29 12.47
CA LEU A 272 -10.80 6.48 12.25
C LEU A 272 -10.81 5.29 13.19
N PHE A 273 -12.01 4.82 13.49
CA PHE A 273 -12.25 3.70 14.37
C PHE A 273 -13.15 2.67 13.69
N ASP A 274 -12.85 1.40 13.93
CA ASP A 274 -13.79 0.30 13.74
C ASP A 274 -13.87 -0.55 15.01
N ASP A 275 -14.46 -1.74 14.91
CA ASP A 275 -14.57 -2.71 16.01
C ASP A 275 -13.23 -3.37 16.37
N LYS A 276 -12.28 -3.39 15.45
CA LYS A 276 -10.97 -4.05 15.59
C LYS A 276 -9.87 -3.12 16.04
N GLY A 277 -9.94 -1.81 15.69
CA GLY A 277 -8.82 -0.91 15.91
C GLY A 277 -9.10 0.56 15.63
N CYS A 278 -8.01 1.29 15.52
CA CYS A 278 -8.00 2.69 15.13
C CYS A 278 -6.84 2.99 14.19
N TYR A 279 -7.06 3.89 13.23
CA TYR A 279 -6.19 4.12 12.10
C TYR A 279 -6.03 5.60 11.84
N ILE A 280 -4.80 6.05 11.61
CA ILE A 280 -4.51 7.45 11.31
C ILE A 280 -5.02 7.78 9.92
N ARG A 281 -5.84 8.82 9.82
CA ARG A 281 -6.52 9.30 8.62
C ARG A 281 -5.58 10.08 7.71
N GLY A 282 -5.68 9.86 6.41
CA GLY A 282 -4.93 10.60 5.39
C GLY A 282 -3.43 10.63 5.64
N ARG A 283 -2.81 11.76 5.45
CA ARG A 283 -1.35 11.94 5.60
C ARG A 283 -0.94 12.51 6.96
N TYR A 284 -1.80 12.46 7.97
CA TYR A 284 -1.43 12.91 9.31
C TYR A 284 -0.28 12.09 9.89
N TYR A 285 0.71 12.81 10.41
CA TYR A 285 1.92 12.23 10.96
C TYR A 285 2.49 13.08 12.11
N TRP A 286 3.29 12.47 12.96
CA TRP A 286 4.05 13.11 14.02
C TRP A 286 5.41 12.45 14.18
N SER A 287 6.43 13.24 14.55
CA SER A 287 7.77 12.71 14.79
C SER A 287 7.79 11.91 16.09
N ALA A 288 8.26 10.67 16.02
CA ALA A 288 8.63 9.87 17.18
C ALA A 288 10.14 9.99 17.41
N PRO A 289 10.61 10.23 18.66
CA PRO A 289 12.04 10.32 18.95
C PRO A 289 12.81 9.09 18.46
N GLY A 290 13.89 9.31 17.73
CA GLY A 290 14.76 8.23 17.21
C GLY A 290 14.20 7.43 16.03
N LYS A 291 12.97 7.71 15.59
CA LYS A 291 12.34 7.02 14.45
C LYS A 291 11.82 8.05 13.46
N GLN A 292 12.70 8.52 12.59
CA GLN A 292 12.28 9.27 11.42
C GLN A 292 12.44 8.36 10.21
N SER A 293 11.35 7.97 9.57
CA SER A 293 11.33 7.24 8.32
C SER A 293 10.74 8.14 7.23
N ASP A 294 11.28 8.05 6.03
CA ASP A 294 10.70 8.68 4.86
C ASP A 294 9.52 7.86 4.30
N VAL A 295 9.30 6.67 4.87
CA VAL A 295 8.22 5.75 4.53
C VAL A 295 7.35 5.52 5.77
N ALA A 296 6.03 5.57 5.59
CA ALA A 296 5.06 5.29 6.64
C ALA A 296 3.84 4.54 6.06
N HIS A 297 3.39 3.53 6.79
CA HIS A 297 2.19 2.75 6.49
C HIS A 297 1.49 2.33 7.79
N GLY A 298 0.33 1.68 7.70
CA GLY A 298 -0.49 1.26 8.84
C GLY A 298 -1.71 2.14 9.10
N GLY A 299 -1.83 3.28 8.40
CA GLY A 299 -2.98 4.18 8.46
C GLY A 299 -3.95 4.00 7.31
N ILE A 300 -4.80 4.98 7.12
CA ILE A 300 -5.78 5.04 6.05
C ILE A 300 -5.56 6.28 5.18
N SER A 301 -4.67 6.17 4.21
CA SER A 301 -4.48 7.10 3.10
C SER A 301 -4.69 6.38 1.77
N LEU A 302 -4.85 7.12 0.68
CA LEU A 302 -5.01 6.50 -0.63
C LEU A 302 -3.82 5.61 -0.98
N MET A 303 -2.60 6.10 -0.71
CA MET A 303 -1.36 5.40 -1.07
C MET A 303 -1.03 4.21 -0.17
N GLU A 304 -1.63 4.10 1.02
CA GLU A 304 -1.52 2.94 1.89
C GLU A 304 -2.55 1.87 1.56
N CYS A 305 -3.75 2.29 1.15
CA CYS A 305 -4.93 1.41 1.07
C CYS A 305 -5.24 0.92 -0.35
N LEU A 306 -4.94 1.71 -1.39
CA LEU A 306 -5.13 1.28 -2.78
C LEU A 306 -3.90 0.51 -3.23
N VAL A 307 -4.04 -0.80 -3.42
CA VAL A 307 -2.96 -1.67 -3.89
C VAL A 307 -3.24 -2.15 -5.32
N PRO A 308 -2.22 -2.28 -6.17
CA PRO A 308 -2.40 -2.69 -7.55
C PRO A 308 -2.81 -4.17 -7.66
N VAL A 309 -3.61 -4.46 -8.67
CA VAL A 309 -3.86 -5.81 -9.19
C VAL A 309 -3.58 -5.81 -10.68
N ILE A 310 -2.51 -6.46 -11.09
CA ILE A 310 -2.05 -6.53 -12.48
C ILE A 310 -2.12 -7.97 -12.94
N ARG A 311 -2.87 -8.26 -14.00
CA ARG A 311 -2.84 -9.56 -14.66
C ARG A 311 -1.87 -9.51 -15.82
N LEU A 312 -0.91 -10.42 -15.79
CA LEU A 312 0.12 -10.59 -16.79
C LEU A 312 -0.13 -11.86 -17.59
N ARG A 313 0.16 -11.81 -18.88
CA ARG A 313 0.30 -12.97 -19.73
C ARG A 313 1.69 -12.96 -20.37
N ARG A 314 2.36 -14.10 -20.36
CA ARG A 314 3.62 -14.28 -21.09
C ARG A 314 3.34 -14.28 -22.58
N GLY A 315 4.00 -13.41 -23.35
CA GLY A 315 3.93 -13.37 -24.81
C GLY A 315 4.68 -14.52 -25.50
#